data_dda4413104442965e642877bc2704876
#
_entry.id   dda4413104442965e642877bc2704876
#
_cell.length_a   1.000
_cell.length_b   1.000
_cell.length_c   1.000
_cell.angle_alpha   90.00
_cell.angle_beta   90.00
_cell.angle_gamma   90.00
#
_symmetry.space_group_name_H-M   'P 1'
#
loop_
_entity.id
_entity.type
_entity.pdbx_description
1 polymer ?
#
loop_
_entity_poly.entity_id
_entity_poly.type
_entity_poly.pdbx_seq_one_letter_code
_entity_poly.pdbx_strand_id
1 'polypeptide(L)'
;MHGPASPGWLLVALCAATGAYCLLRMRSSDETQRRAAGDEALMGFGMAVMAVPGSAFTPPAWVWPAYAVVFGGAALRALWVARSGTHHLHHLVGAAAMVYMAAVMTSSPTAGHAHGGSGVPLLTGGLLLYFAAYVLVSGVRLLPVAGAAGSAATASAQAWGDRPELARACRLSMGIGMLAMLLTV
;
A
#
# COMPACT_ATOMS: atom_id res chain seq x y z
N MET A 1 -30.70 -5.90 -0.48
CA MET A 1 -29.66 -6.14 -1.51
C MET A 1 -28.61 -5.07 -1.29
N HIS A 2 -27.52 -5.41 -0.58
CA HIS A 2 -26.44 -4.47 -0.31
C HIS A 2 -25.50 -4.46 -1.51
N GLY A 3 -25.63 -3.42 -2.34
CA GLY A 3 -24.86 -3.21 -3.54
C GLY A 3 -23.37 -2.91 -3.32
N PRO A 4 -22.66 -2.52 -4.35
CA PRO A 4 -21.18 -2.56 -4.50
C PRO A 4 -20.34 -1.74 -3.52
N ALA A 5 -20.89 -1.18 -2.46
CA ALA A 5 -20.15 -0.42 -1.44
C ALA A 5 -19.36 -1.32 -0.46
N SER A 6 -19.75 -2.59 -0.29
CA SER A 6 -19.12 -3.49 0.68
C SER A 6 -17.65 -3.80 0.41
N PRO A 7 -17.18 -4.06 -0.85
CA PRO A 7 -15.77 -4.32 -1.11
C PRO A 7 -14.89 -3.08 -0.85
N GLY A 8 -15.38 -1.88 -1.12
CA GLY A 8 -14.65 -0.64 -0.81
C GLY A 8 -14.41 -0.48 0.69
N TRP A 9 -15.42 -0.69 1.52
CA TRP A 9 -15.27 -0.61 2.98
C TRP A 9 -14.35 -1.69 3.56
N LEU A 10 -14.35 -2.91 2.99
CA LEU A 10 -13.39 -3.95 3.38
C LEU A 10 -11.95 -3.53 3.05
N LEU A 11 -11.74 -2.91 1.89
CA LEU A 11 -10.44 -2.39 1.50
C LEU A 11 -9.99 -1.24 2.42
N VAL A 12 -10.89 -0.31 2.77
CA VAL A 12 -10.63 0.75 3.75
C VAL A 12 -10.20 0.13 5.08
N ALA A 13 -10.96 -0.84 5.60
CA ALA A 13 -10.66 -1.49 6.87
C ALA A 13 -9.30 -2.21 6.85
N LEU A 14 -9.00 -2.96 5.77
CA LEU A 14 -7.74 -3.65 5.60
C LEU A 14 -6.56 -2.67 5.57
N CYS A 15 -6.64 -1.61 4.75
CA CYS A 15 -5.59 -0.61 4.62
C CYS A 15 -5.39 0.20 5.90
N ALA A 16 -6.48 0.58 6.58
CA ALA A 16 -6.42 1.28 7.86
C ALA A 16 -5.81 0.42 8.97
N ALA A 17 -6.21 -0.86 9.07
CA ALA A 17 -5.64 -1.80 10.03
C ALA A 17 -4.14 -2.03 9.79
N THR A 18 -3.74 -2.18 8.52
CA THR A 18 -2.33 -2.31 8.14
C THR A 18 -1.54 -1.05 8.51
N GLY A 19 -2.06 0.13 8.19
CA GLY A 19 -1.46 1.41 8.57
C GLY A 19 -1.33 1.58 10.09
N ALA A 20 -2.37 1.24 10.85
CA ALA A 20 -2.36 1.28 12.32
C ALA A 20 -1.31 0.32 12.91
N TYR A 21 -1.21 -0.89 12.38
CA TYR A 21 -0.17 -1.83 12.79
C TYR A 21 1.24 -1.28 12.51
N CYS A 22 1.45 -0.65 11.36
CA CYS A 22 2.74 -0.02 11.05
C CYS A 22 3.07 1.15 12.00
N LEU A 23 2.06 1.93 12.47
CA LEU A 23 2.27 2.93 13.51
C LEU A 23 2.73 2.31 14.84
N LEU A 24 2.20 1.15 15.21
CA LEU A 24 2.68 0.44 16.42
C LEU A 24 4.14 0.01 16.26
N ARG A 25 4.54 -0.41 15.05
CA ARG A 25 5.93 -0.76 14.73
C ARG A 25 6.89 0.44 14.77
N MET A 26 6.41 1.66 14.62
CA MET A 26 7.23 2.86 14.79
C MET A 26 7.74 3.05 16.24
N ARG A 27 7.22 2.29 17.19
CA ARG A 27 7.73 2.26 18.57
C ARG A 27 8.98 1.39 18.75
N SER A 28 9.44 0.71 17.69
CA SER A 28 10.69 -0.06 17.72
C SER A 28 11.88 0.82 18.04
N SER A 29 12.86 0.25 18.74
CA SER A 29 14.13 0.91 19.07
C SER A 29 15.06 1.04 17.85
N ASP A 30 14.86 0.20 16.82
CA ASP A 30 15.64 0.26 15.58
C ASP A 30 15.14 1.41 14.69
N GLU A 31 16.04 2.37 14.44
CA GLU A 31 15.80 3.55 13.61
C GLU A 31 15.40 3.18 12.17
N THR A 32 16.07 2.18 11.60
CA THR A 32 15.80 1.73 10.22
C THR A 32 14.39 1.13 10.11
N GLN A 33 14.04 0.29 11.09
CA GLN A 33 12.71 -0.33 11.15
C GLN A 33 11.63 0.72 11.42
N ARG A 34 11.90 1.71 12.27
CA ARG A 34 10.98 2.81 12.57
C ARG A 34 10.68 3.66 11.34
N ARG A 35 11.70 4.01 10.55
CA ARG A 35 11.53 4.77 9.29
C ARG A 35 10.74 3.97 8.26
N ALA A 36 11.08 2.71 8.06
CA ALA A 36 10.35 1.83 7.15
C ALA A 36 8.88 1.68 7.57
N ALA A 37 8.61 1.52 8.86
CA ALA A 37 7.25 1.44 9.40
C ALA A 37 6.47 2.75 9.20
N GLY A 38 7.11 3.92 9.26
CA GLY A 38 6.50 5.20 8.96
C GLY A 38 6.06 5.32 7.50
N ASP A 39 6.91 4.89 6.57
CA ASP A 39 6.58 4.87 5.15
C ASP A 39 5.45 3.88 4.82
N GLU A 40 5.46 2.71 5.45
CA GLU A 40 4.40 1.71 5.34
C GLU A 40 3.07 2.25 5.93
N ALA A 41 3.11 2.95 7.06
CA ALA A 41 1.92 3.56 7.67
C ALA A 41 1.33 4.65 6.77
N LEU A 42 2.16 5.55 6.23
CA LEU A 42 1.73 6.58 5.29
C LEU A 42 1.04 5.97 4.06
N MET A 43 1.63 4.91 3.50
CA MET A 43 1.06 4.19 2.37
C MET A 43 -0.28 3.55 2.73
N GLY A 44 -0.37 2.86 3.88
CA GLY A 44 -1.59 2.19 4.33
C GLY A 44 -2.75 3.18 4.54
N PHE A 45 -2.52 4.29 5.23
CA PHE A 45 -3.55 5.31 5.43
C PHE A 45 -3.90 6.04 4.13
N GLY A 46 -2.92 6.29 3.27
CA GLY A 46 -3.18 6.86 1.97
C GLY A 46 -4.12 5.96 1.14
N MET A 47 -3.85 4.67 1.06
CA MET A 47 -4.73 3.71 0.40
C MET A 47 -6.12 3.68 1.04
N ALA A 48 -6.21 3.73 2.37
CA ALA A 48 -7.48 3.74 3.07
C ALA A 48 -8.34 4.95 2.68
N VAL A 49 -7.74 6.14 2.60
CA VAL A 49 -8.44 7.38 2.17
C VAL A 49 -8.93 7.27 0.73
N MET A 50 -8.10 6.77 -0.19
CA MET A 50 -8.50 6.58 -1.60
C MET A 50 -9.58 5.52 -1.78
N ALA A 51 -9.59 4.49 -0.93
CA ALA A 51 -10.56 3.40 -1.01
C ALA A 51 -11.96 3.78 -0.49
N VAL A 52 -12.13 4.95 0.13
CA VAL A 52 -13.44 5.41 0.61
C VAL A 52 -14.40 5.52 -0.59
N PRO A 53 -15.56 4.84 -0.53
CA PRO A 53 -16.52 4.91 -1.62
C PRO A 53 -17.02 6.34 -1.84
N GLY A 54 -17.02 6.81 -3.11
CA GLY A 54 -17.48 8.15 -3.46
C GLY A 54 -18.93 8.44 -3.10
N SER A 55 -19.74 7.40 -2.89
CA SER A 55 -21.10 7.53 -2.34
C SER A 55 -21.16 7.96 -0.86
N ALA A 56 -20.07 7.73 -0.12
CA ALA A 56 -19.99 8.10 1.30
C ALA A 56 -19.32 9.45 1.51
N PHE A 57 -18.34 9.81 0.67
CA PHE A 57 -17.60 11.05 0.80
C PHE A 57 -17.03 11.49 -0.55
N THR A 58 -17.31 12.73 -0.94
CA THR A 58 -16.69 13.37 -2.11
C THR A 58 -15.59 14.32 -1.63
N PRO A 59 -14.32 14.00 -1.86
CA PRO A 59 -13.22 14.85 -1.40
C PRO A 59 -13.25 16.21 -2.11
N PRO A 60 -12.93 17.31 -1.40
CA PRO A 60 -12.72 18.61 -2.04
C PRO A 60 -11.60 18.54 -3.08
N ALA A 61 -11.67 19.38 -4.12
CA ALA A 61 -10.73 19.35 -5.25
C ALA A 61 -9.24 19.51 -4.85
N TRP A 62 -8.96 20.20 -3.74
CA TRP A 62 -7.59 20.41 -3.25
C TRP A 62 -6.95 19.13 -2.64
N VAL A 63 -7.76 18.13 -2.30
CA VAL A 63 -7.27 16.88 -1.69
C VAL A 63 -6.32 16.14 -2.62
N TRP A 64 -6.65 16.05 -3.90
CA TRP A 64 -5.83 15.32 -4.88
C TRP A 64 -4.47 15.95 -5.12
N PRO A 65 -4.35 17.28 -5.36
CA PRO A 65 -3.04 17.93 -5.40
C PRO A 65 -2.23 17.78 -4.11
N ALA A 66 -2.86 17.92 -2.93
CA ALA A 66 -2.18 17.70 -1.65
C ALA A 66 -1.66 16.27 -1.54
N TYR A 67 -2.44 15.30 -1.99
CA TYR A 67 -2.08 13.90 -2.05
C TYR A 67 -0.86 13.67 -2.96
N ALA A 68 -0.88 14.25 -4.16
CA ALA A 68 0.25 14.17 -5.10
C ALA A 68 1.53 14.79 -4.51
N VAL A 69 1.43 15.90 -3.75
CA VAL A 69 2.58 16.52 -3.07
C VAL A 69 3.14 15.61 -1.98
N VAL A 70 2.30 15.02 -1.14
CA VAL A 70 2.73 14.14 -0.04
C VAL A 70 3.42 12.89 -0.60
N PHE A 71 2.79 12.19 -1.54
CA PHE A 71 3.34 10.96 -2.12
C PHE A 71 4.47 11.24 -3.12
N GLY A 72 4.45 12.40 -3.80
CA GLY A 72 5.57 12.87 -4.61
C GLY A 72 6.81 13.13 -3.76
N GLY A 73 6.65 13.79 -2.61
CA GLY A 73 7.73 13.98 -1.63
C GLY A 73 8.26 12.64 -1.09
N ALA A 74 7.37 11.69 -0.79
CA ALA A 74 7.76 10.35 -0.37
C ALA A 74 8.52 9.59 -1.47
N ALA A 75 8.09 9.70 -2.73
CA ALA A 75 8.78 9.10 -3.88
C ALA A 75 10.17 9.70 -4.10
N LEU A 76 10.31 11.03 -4.03
CA LEU A 76 11.60 11.71 -4.13
C LEU A 76 12.56 11.30 -3.01
N ARG A 77 12.06 11.22 -1.78
CA ARG A 77 12.84 10.74 -0.64
C ARG A 77 13.27 9.28 -0.85
N ALA A 78 12.36 8.41 -1.29
CA ALA A 78 12.67 7.02 -1.59
C ALA A 78 13.70 6.90 -2.72
N LEU A 79 13.62 7.74 -3.74
CA LEU A 79 14.59 7.79 -4.84
C LEU A 79 15.99 8.20 -4.34
N TRP A 80 16.06 9.20 -3.44
CA TRP A 80 17.34 9.62 -2.86
C TRP A 80 18.00 8.51 -2.06
N VAL A 81 17.21 7.79 -1.26
CA VAL A 81 17.69 6.68 -0.42
C VAL A 81 17.94 5.41 -1.26
N ALA A 82 17.18 5.19 -2.35
CA ALA A 82 17.33 4.02 -3.24
C ALA A 82 18.69 3.99 -3.97
N ARG A 83 19.37 5.12 -4.06
CA ARG A 83 20.76 5.18 -4.57
C ARG A 83 21.73 4.34 -3.72
N SER A 84 21.35 3.96 -2.52
CA SER A 84 22.15 3.16 -1.57
C SER A 84 21.65 1.72 -1.37
N GLY A 85 20.53 1.27 -2.03
CA GLY A 85 20.05 -0.11 -1.89
C GLY A 85 18.72 -0.42 -2.56
N THR A 86 18.56 -1.68 -2.97
CA THR A 86 17.40 -2.18 -3.75
C THR A 86 16.09 -2.28 -2.96
N HIS A 87 16.15 -2.28 -1.62
CA HIS A 87 14.95 -2.40 -0.77
C HIS A 87 13.99 -1.21 -0.86
N HIS A 88 14.46 -0.06 -1.32
CA HIS A 88 13.66 1.16 -1.44
C HIS A 88 12.84 1.24 -2.74
N LEU A 89 13.12 0.38 -3.73
CA LEU A 89 12.42 0.39 -5.03
C LEU A 89 10.92 0.13 -4.88
N HIS A 90 10.51 -0.78 -3.97
CA HIS A 90 9.10 -1.07 -3.76
C HIS A 90 8.33 0.15 -3.22
N HIS A 91 8.92 0.87 -2.26
CA HIS A 91 8.33 2.10 -1.73
C HIS A 91 8.27 3.22 -2.78
N LEU A 92 9.31 3.32 -3.62
CA LEU A 92 9.33 4.27 -4.74
C LEU A 92 8.20 3.97 -5.74
N VAL A 93 8.07 2.72 -6.17
CA VAL A 93 7.00 2.32 -7.12
C VAL A 93 5.63 2.50 -6.49
N GLY A 94 5.45 2.15 -5.22
CA GLY A 94 4.20 2.37 -4.49
C GLY A 94 3.82 3.84 -4.41
N ALA A 95 4.75 4.71 -4.00
CA ALA A 95 4.51 6.15 -3.93
C ALA A 95 4.24 6.77 -5.31
N ALA A 96 4.96 6.33 -6.36
CA ALA A 96 4.71 6.77 -7.73
C ALA A 96 3.32 6.33 -8.24
N ALA A 97 2.88 5.11 -7.90
CA ALA A 97 1.53 4.65 -8.23
C ALA A 97 0.45 5.49 -7.54
N MET A 98 0.67 5.90 -6.28
CA MET A 98 -0.25 6.79 -5.56
C MET A 98 -0.33 8.18 -6.20
N VAL A 99 0.80 8.74 -6.63
CA VAL A 99 0.83 10.00 -7.39
C VAL A 99 0.07 9.86 -8.71
N TYR A 100 0.29 8.75 -9.42
CA TYR A 100 -0.41 8.47 -10.68
C TYR A 100 -1.93 8.40 -10.47
N MET A 101 -2.40 7.65 -9.47
CA MET A 101 -3.84 7.57 -9.16
C MET A 101 -4.42 8.95 -8.78
N ALA A 102 -3.70 9.74 -7.97
CA ALA A 102 -4.12 11.09 -7.64
C ALA A 102 -4.22 11.99 -8.89
N ALA A 103 -3.29 11.87 -9.83
CA ALA A 103 -3.31 12.62 -11.10
C ALA A 103 -4.51 12.22 -11.97
N VAL A 104 -4.83 10.93 -12.04
CA VAL A 104 -6.03 10.45 -12.76
C VAL A 104 -7.30 11.02 -12.14
N MET A 105 -7.40 11.06 -10.80
CA MET A 105 -8.55 11.63 -10.09
C MET A 105 -8.68 13.16 -10.31
N THR A 106 -7.58 13.89 -10.52
CA THR A 106 -7.64 15.31 -10.85
C THR A 106 -8.12 15.57 -12.28
N SER A 107 -7.78 14.69 -13.23
CA SER A 107 -8.14 14.85 -14.65
C SER A 107 -9.56 14.42 -14.97
N SER A 108 -10.21 13.65 -14.09
CA SER A 108 -11.58 13.14 -14.30
C SER A 108 -12.50 13.43 -13.11
N PRO A 109 -12.81 14.69 -12.82
CA PRO A 109 -13.61 15.07 -11.64
C PRO A 109 -15.05 14.53 -11.65
N THR A 110 -15.54 14.02 -12.79
CA THR A 110 -16.90 13.44 -12.96
C THR A 110 -16.90 11.90 -13.06
N ALA A 111 -15.75 11.26 -13.04
CA ALA A 111 -15.65 9.79 -13.15
C ALA A 111 -15.88 9.10 -11.79
N GLY A 112 -16.98 9.39 -11.12
CA GLY A 112 -17.59 8.48 -10.18
C GLY A 112 -18.04 7.23 -10.94
N HIS A 113 -17.26 6.13 -10.82
CA HIS A 113 -17.66 4.78 -11.27
C HIS A 113 -17.91 4.53 -12.77
N ALA A 114 -17.40 5.33 -13.67
CA ALA A 114 -17.31 4.90 -15.06
C ALA A 114 -16.11 3.94 -15.18
N HIS A 115 -16.37 2.66 -15.41
CA HIS A 115 -15.40 1.63 -15.80
C HIS A 115 -14.83 1.92 -17.22
N GLY A 116 -14.27 3.10 -17.42
CA GLY A 116 -13.68 3.52 -18.69
C GLY A 116 -12.38 4.26 -18.36
N GLY A 117 -11.27 3.52 -18.40
CA GLY A 117 -9.92 3.96 -18.03
C GLY A 117 -9.56 5.37 -18.49
N SER A 118 -9.59 6.31 -17.57
CA SER A 118 -9.01 7.64 -17.76
C SER A 118 -7.49 7.62 -17.59
N GLY A 119 -6.92 6.47 -17.18
CA GLY A 119 -5.49 6.25 -17.01
C GLY A 119 -4.76 5.97 -18.33
N VAL A 120 -3.43 6.11 -18.31
CA VAL A 120 -2.56 5.69 -19.43
C VAL A 120 -2.43 4.17 -19.40
N PRO A 121 -2.97 3.42 -20.41
CA PRO A 121 -3.06 1.95 -20.34
C PRO A 121 -1.73 1.24 -20.13
N LEU A 122 -0.66 1.75 -20.75
CA LEU A 122 0.70 1.18 -20.60
C LEU A 122 1.22 1.35 -19.16
N LEU A 123 0.97 2.49 -18.53
CA LEU A 123 1.42 2.76 -17.17
C LEU A 123 0.62 1.94 -16.17
N THR A 124 -0.71 1.92 -16.30
CA THR A 124 -1.59 1.10 -15.48
C THR A 124 -1.24 -0.38 -15.61
N GLY A 125 -1.08 -0.88 -16.84
CA GLY A 125 -0.70 -2.27 -17.11
C GLY A 125 0.68 -2.63 -16.53
N GLY A 126 1.66 -1.75 -16.66
CA GLY A 126 2.99 -1.94 -16.08
C GLY A 126 2.97 -2.00 -14.55
N LEU A 127 2.22 -1.11 -13.90
CA LEU A 127 2.03 -1.11 -12.45
C LEU A 127 1.28 -2.36 -11.98
N LEU A 128 0.21 -2.77 -12.67
CA LEU A 128 -0.52 -4.00 -12.37
C LEU A 128 0.40 -5.22 -12.45
N LEU A 129 1.20 -5.34 -13.52
CA LEU A 129 2.14 -6.44 -13.68
C LEU A 129 3.20 -6.45 -12.56
N TYR A 130 3.74 -5.28 -12.21
CA TYR A 130 4.70 -5.15 -11.12
C TYR A 130 4.10 -5.62 -9.78
N PHE A 131 2.91 -5.11 -9.41
CA PHE A 131 2.30 -5.48 -8.13
C PHE A 131 1.81 -6.92 -8.11
N ALA A 132 1.32 -7.47 -9.24
CA ALA A 132 0.97 -8.88 -9.36
C ALA A 132 2.21 -9.77 -9.13
N ALA A 133 3.32 -9.48 -9.79
CA ALA A 133 4.57 -10.19 -9.59
C ALA A 133 5.07 -10.09 -8.14
N TYR A 134 4.98 -8.88 -7.55
CA TYR A 134 5.38 -8.66 -6.15
C TYR A 134 4.52 -9.47 -5.18
N VAL A 135 3.21 -9.48 -5.35
CA VAL A 135 2.26 -10.24 -4.50
C VAL A 135 2.53 -11.74 -4.63
N LEU A 136 2.72 -12.25 -5.85
CA LEU A 136 3.01 -13.66 -6.08
C LEU A 136 4.33 -14.08 -5.43
N VAL A 137 5.42 -13.35 -5.68
CA VAL A 137 6.73 -13.66 -5.10
C VAL A 137 6.71 -13.54 -3.57
N SER A 138 6.05 -12.52 -3.02
CA SER A 138 5.94 -12.33 -1.57
C SER A 138 5.06 -13.40 -0.93
N GLY A 139 3.97 -13.79 -1.60
CA GLY A 139 3.06 -14.85 -1.15
C GLY A 139 3.75 -16.21 -1.10
N VAL A 140 4.50 -16.58 -2.14
CA VAL A 140 5.26 -17.83 -2.17
C VAL A 140 6.28 -17.89 -1.03
N ARG A 141 6.92 -16.77 -0.69
CA ARG A 141 7.88 -16.69 0.42
C ARG A 141 7.24 -16.79 1.82
N LEU A 142 5.92 -16.63 1.93
CA LEU A 142 5.17 -16.82 3.17
C LEU A 142 4.76 -18.29 3.37
N LEU A 143 4.78 -19.13 2.30
CA LEU A 143 4.51 -20.55 2.45
C LEU A 143 5.65 -21.18 3.26
N PRO A 144 5.38 -21.79 4.42
CA PRO A 144 6.39 -22.52 5.16
C PRO A 144 6.87 -23.68 4.28
N VAL A 145 8.14 -23.68 3.92
CA VAL A 145 8.76 -24.87 3.34
C VAL A 145 8.61 -25.96 4.41
N ALA A 146 7.90 -27.03 4.11
CA ALA A 146 7.48 -28.12 5.01
C ALA A 146 8.65 -28.92 5.60
N GLY A 147 9.75 -28.28 5.94
CA GLY A 147 10.95 -28.87 6.57
C GLY A 147 11.48 -28.09 7.77
N ALA A 148 10.94 -26.88 8.06
CA ALA A 148 11.45 -26.02 9.14
C ALA A 148 10.56 -26.01 10.40
N ALA A 149 9.87 -27.11 10.69
CA ALA A 149 9.00 -27.25 11.89
C ALA A 149 9.77 -27.32 13.23
N GLY A 150 11.10 -27.08 13.23
CA GLY A 150 11.95 -27.26 14.41
C GLY A 150 12.24 -26.00 15.25
N SER A 151 11.85 -24.80 14.84
CA SER A 151 12.26 -23.56 15.52
C SER A 151 11.13 -22.76 16.19
N ALA A 152 9.97 -23.39 16.43
CA ALA A 152 8.84 -22.69 17.08
C ALA A 152 9.01 -22.48 18.59
N ALA A 153 10.10 -22.94 19.22
CA ALA A 153 10.24 -22.96 20.68
C ALA A 153 10.86 -21.67 21.29
N THR A 154 11.35 -20.73 20.51
CA THR A 154 11.98 -19.50 21.03
C THR A 154 11.21 -18.20 20.71
N ALA A 155 9.96 -18.30 20.27
CA ALA A 155 9.12 -17.14 19.96
C ALA A 155 8.48 -16.45 21.19
N SER A 156 8.91 -16.80 22.39
CA SER A 156 8.40 -16.22 23.63
C SER A 156 9.20 -14.97 24.00
N ALA A 157 8.69 -13.82 23.64
CA ALA A 157 8.94 -12.48 24.18
C ALA A 157 9.25 -11.38 23.14
N GLN A 158 9.16 -11.65 21.84
CA GLN A 158 9.22 -10.53 20.88
C GLN A 158 7.92 -9.73 20.96
N ALA A 159 8.08 -8.39 21.18
CA ALA A 159 6.95 -7.48 21.13
C ALA A 159 6.20 -7.64 19.80
N TRP A 160 4.87 -7.51 19.82
CA TRP A 160 4.01 -7.66 18.64
C TRP A 160 4.47 -6.85 17.43
N GLY A 161 5.16 -5.72 17.67
CA GLY A 161 5.74 -4.86 16.63
C GLY A 161 6.99 -5.41 15.94
N ASP A 162 7.70 -6.37 16.54
CA ASP A 162 9.00 -6.84 16.03
C ASP A 162 8.91 -8.19 15.32
N ARG A 163 7.69 -8.69 15.05
CA ARG A 163 7.48 -9.97 14.36
C ARG A 163 7.67 -9.80 12.85
N PRO A 164 8.69 -10.42 12.25
CA PRO A 164 8.98 -10.27 10.82
C PRO A 164 7.89 -10.85 9.92
N GLU A 165 7.16 -11.87 10.40
CA GLU A 165 6.05 -12.50 9.68
C GLU A 165 4.90 -11.49 9.48
N LEU A 166 4.53 -10.76 10.53
CA LEU A 166 3.49 -9.74 10.47
C LEU A 166 3.89 -8.57 9.55
N ALA A 167 5.17 -8.18 9.57
CA ALA A 167 5.68 -7.17 8.65
C ALA A 167 5.55 -7.61 7.19
N ARG A 168 5.85 -8.88 6.88
CA ARG A 168 5.69 -9.45 5.53
C ARG A 168 4.20 -9.52 5.14
N ALA A 169 3.34 -9.96 6.05
CA ALA A 169 1.90 -10.01 5.82
C ALA A 169 1.33 -8.62 5.54
N CYS A 170 1.75 -7.59 6.27
CA CYS A 170 1.35 -6.20 6.02
C CYS A 170 1.78 -5.71 4.63
N ARG A 171 3.01 -5.98 4.22
CA ARG A 171 3.48 -5.63 2.87
C ARG A 171 2.73 -6.37 1.77
N LEU A 172 2.40 -7.63 2.00
CA LEU A 172 1.59 -8.41 1.06
C LEU A 172 0.18 -7.82 0.95
N SER A 173 -0.48 -7.50 2.07
CA SER A 173 -1.80 -6.89 2.07
C SER A 173 -1.83 -5.52 1.41
N MET A 174 -0.77 -4.69 1.59
CA MET A 174 -0.61 -3.44 0.85
C MET A 174 -0.46 -3.68 -0.66
N GLY A 175 0.33 -4.66 -1.07
CA GLY A 175 0.47 -5.03 -2.49
C GLY A 175 -0.87 -5.46 -3.11
N ILE A 176 -1.67 -6.25 -2.39
CA ILE A 176 -3.03 -6.65 -2.82
C ILE A 176 -3.95 -5.42 -2.90
N GLY A 177 -3.87 -4.52 -1.92
CA GLY A 177 -4.63 -3.26 -1.92
C GLY A 177 -4.30 -2.39 -3.13
N MET A 178 -3.02 -2.25 -3.48
CA MET A 178 -2.59 -1.52 -4.68
C MET A 178 -3.11 -2.16 -5.97
N LEU A 179 -3.07 -3.49 -6.07
CA LEU A 179 -3.68 -4.20 -7.21
C LEU A 179 -5.16 -3.90 -7.31
N ALA A 180 -5.90 -4.04 -6.20
CA ALA A 180 -7.34 -3.79 -6.18
C ALA A 180 -7.69 -2.36 -6.63
N MET A 181 -6.93 -1.35 -6.19
CA MET A 181 -7.14 0.04 -6.59
C MET A 181 -6.80 0.29 -8.05
N LEU A 182 -5.68 -0.25 -8.55
CA LEU A 182 -5.28 -0.09 -9.95
C LEU A 182 -6.26 -0.75 -10.92
N LEU A 183 -6.98 -1.80 -10.50
CA LEU A 183 -8.04 -2.43 -11.29
C LEU A 183 -9.29 -1.54 -11.41
N THR A 184 -9.44 -0.51 -10.57
CA THR A 184 -10.58 0.42 -10.62
C THR A 184 -10.27 1.71 -11.38
N VAL A 185 -9.03 1.93 -11.79
CA VAL A 185 -8.55 3.06 -12.59
C VAL A 185 -8.58 2.73 -14.07
#